data_9c428e4066d864d4b58e182788312c1a
#
_entry.id   9c428e4066d864d4b58e182788312c1a
#
_cell.length_a   1.000
_cell.length_b   1.000
_cell.length_c   1.000
_cell.angle_alpha   90.00
_cell.angle_beta   90.00
_cell.angle_gamma   90.00
#
_symmetry.space_group_name_H-M   'P 1'
#
loop_
_entity.id
_entity.type
_entity.pdbx_description
1 polymer ?
#
loop_
_entity_poly.entity_id
_entity_poly.type
_entity_poly.pdbx_seq_one_letter_code
_entity_poly.pdbx_strand_id
1 'polypeptide(L)'
;MEEGVLPGDALALTHDVAPDSFPWWYSDFLTSDFPASSRFDIAGIGLNATDTLLLVPHFPAYAGKGPFVEEILSPGGQVSSAMVTCARLGLRVKYIGTVGDDERGRVQVESLAATGINLDDVQVRQGCANQSAYIVIDQSTGERTVLWRRPGCLRLDPHEITPEMITCARMLHIDGHDTATVARAASIARQAGIPVTVDVDTVYHGFEKVLPNVDYLITSSEFPTNWTAERDPFKALELIQEEYGMRLAGMTLGAHGALVRTDGRFVYSPAFVVDCVDTTGAGDVFHGAFCYAVLEGMAVREALDFSNAMAGLNCTAIGARGGIQSREEARALMRSGQRRSHRDFVMRSQEA
;
A
#
# COMPACT_ATOMS: atom_id res chain seq x y z
N MET A 1 7.90 -29.54 -40.91
CA MET A 1 8.69 -29.18 -39.72
C MET A 1 8.87 -27.66 -39.78
N GLU A 2 7.89 -26.96 -39.23
CA GLU A 2 7.95 -25.50 -39.10
C GLU A 2 8.34 -25.21 -37.65
N GLU A 3 9.49 -24.58 -37.49
CA GLU A 3 9.98 -24.09 -36.21
C GLU A 3 9.10 -22.91 -35.77
N GLY A 4 8.31 -23.12 -34.72
CA GLY A 4 7.53 -22.08 -34.09
C GLY A 4 8.45 -21.08 -33.37
N VAL A 5 8.49 -19.87 -33.85
CA VAL A 5 9.11 -18.72 -33.20
C VAL A 5 8.33 -18.44 -31.92
N LEU A 6 8.98 -18.66 -30.78
CA LEU A 6 8.47 -18.23 -29.48
C LEU A 6 8.44 -16.70 -29.42
N PRO A 7 7.42 -16.07 -28.82
CA PRO A 7 7.40 -14.61 -28.63
C PRO A 7 8.37 -14.21 -27.51
N GLY A 8 9.66 -14.14 -27.86
CA GLY A 8 10.75 -13.82 -26.94
C GLY A 8 11.07 -12.35 -26.74
N ASP A 9 10.37 -11.41 -27.40
CA ASP A 9 10.83 -10.02 -27.49
C ASP A 9 10.04 -8.99 -26.65
N ALA A 10 9.08 -9.42 -25.81
CA ALA A 10 8.29 -8.49 -24.99
C ALA A 10 8.85 -8.19 -23.59
N LEU A 11 9.96 -8.82 -23.20
CA LEU A 11 10.61 -8.65 -21.88
C LEU A 11 11.99 -8.01 -22.00
N ALA A 12 12.15 -6.95 -22.81
CA ALA A 12 13.29 -6.06 -22.66
C ALA A 12 13.11 -5.21 -21.39
N LEU A 13 13.24 -5.85 -20.22
CA LEU A 13 13.52 -5.18 -18.97
C LEU A 13 14.92 -4.58 -19.12
N THR A 14 14.98 -3.28 -19.40
CA THR A 14 16.22 -2.52 -19.61
C THR A 14 17.03 -2.48 -18.31
N HIS A 15 17.82 -3.51 -18.05
CA HIS A 15 18.71 -3.57 -16.89
C HIS A 15 20.03 -2.81 -17.07
N ASP A 16 20.39 -2.37 -18.27
CA ASP A 16 21.73 -1.83 -18.61
C ASP A 16 21.70 -0.45 -19.28
N VAL A 17 20.70 0.38 -19.00
CA VAL A 17 20.76 1.78 -19.44
C VAL A 17 21.30 2.62 -18.31
N ALA A 18 22.52 3.18 -18.52
CA ALA A 18 23.16 4.09 -17.59
C ALA A 18 22.20 5.24 -17.20
N PRO A 19 22.26 5.75 -15.95
CA PRO A 19 21.35 6.77 -15.44
C PRO A 19 21.28 8.06 -16.29
N ASP A 20 22.33 8.33 -17.09
CA ASP A 20 22.51 9.57 -17.83
C ASP A 20 21.90 9.60 -19.23
N SER A 21 21.21 8.54 -19.67
CA SER A 21 20.68 8.43 -21.05
C SER A 21 19.18 8.68 -21.19
N PHE A 22 18.45 9.02 -20.10
CA PHE A 22 17.03 9.33 -20.19
C PHE A 22 16.79 10.82 -20.46
N PRO A 23 15.88 11.17 -21.39
CA PRO A 23 15.55 12.56 -21.65
C PRO A 23 14.97 13.24 -20.41
N TRP A 24 15.31 14.52 -20.19
CA TRP A 24 14.89 15.37 -19.07
C TRP A 24 13.35 15.47 -18.85
N TRP A 25 12.54 15.17 -19.85
CA TRP A 25 11.07 15.13 -19.75
C TRP A 25 10.54 13.89 -18.98
N TYR A 26 11.40 12.94 -18.61
CA TYR A 26 11.04 11.78 -17.80
C TYR A 26 10.83 12.13 -16.32
N SER A 27 11.25 13.32 -15.88
CA SER A 27 11.08 13.81 -14.51
C SER A 27 9.70 14.40 -14.22
N ASP A 28 8.92 14.78 -15.25
CA ASP A 28 7.67 15.52 -15.08
C ASP A 28 6.47 14.64 -14.69
N PHE A 29 6.69 13.33 -14.57
CA PHE A 29 5.62 12.34 -14.48
C PHE A 29 4.89 12.28 -13.15
N LEU A 30 5.54 12.54 -12.04
CA LEU A 30 4.93 12.58 -10.71
C LEU A 30 4.61 14.01 -10.25
N THR A 31 5.02 15.03 -11.02
CA THR A 31 4.67 16.43 -10.74
C THR A 31 3.26 16.72 -11.25
N SER A 32 2.25 16.43 -10.45
CA SER A 32 0.95 17.09 -10.62
C SER A 32 1.05 18.50 -10.04
N ASP A 33 0.35 19.46 -10.66
CA ASP A 33 0.14 20.80 -10.08
C ASP A 33 -0.67 20.68 -8.79
N PHE A 34 0.01 20.35 -7.69
CA PHE A 34 -0.64 20.25 -6.39
C PHE A 34 -1.07 21.63 -5.91
N PRO A 35 -2.26 21.79 -5.33
CA PRO A 35 -2.69 23.06 -4.75
C PRO A 35 -1.69 23.52 -3.68
N ALA A 36 -0.96 24.60 -3.95
CA ALA A 36 0.12 25.07 -3.10
C ALA A 36 -0.33 25.57 -1.70
N SER A 37 -1.62 25.83 -1.51
CA SER A 37 -2.20 26.41 -0.29
C SER A 37 -2.93 25.40 0.61
N SER A 38 -2.82 24.09 0.36
CA SER A 38 -3.52 23.07 1.15
C SER A 38 -3.00 22.98 2.58
N ARG A 39 -3.91 22.79 3.55
CA ARG A 39 -3.59 22.63 4.98
C ARG A 39 -2.79 21.35 5.24
N PHE A 40 -3.08 20.29 4.49
CA PHE A 40 -2.42 18.99 4.59
C PHE A 40 -1.77 18.60 3.27
N ASP A 41 -0.71 17.81 3.35
CA ASP A 41 -0.07 17.25 2.16
C ASP A 41 -0.82 16.02 1.67
N ILE A 42 -1.39 15.23 2.61
CA ILE A 42 -2.18 14.06 2.29
C ILE A 42 -3.34 13.87 3.29
N ALA A 43 -4.48 13.44 2.77
CA ALA A 43 -5.58 12.89 3.56
C ALA A 43 -5.72 11.38 3.26
N GLY A 44 -5.95 10.57 4.29
CA GLY A 44 -6.21 9.15 4.17
C GLY A 44 -7.61 8.78 4.63
N ILE A 45 -8.35 8.00 3.83
CA ILE A 45 -9.65 7.43 4.21
C ILE A 45 -9.61 5.92 4.04
N GLY A 46 -9.83 5.19 5.12
CA GLY A 46 -9.89 3.74 5.06
C GLY A 46 -9.62 3.07 6.39
N LEU A 47 -9.12 1.86 6.29
CA LEU A 47 -9.01 0.93 7.38
C LEU A 47 -8.00 1.36 8.44
N ASN A 48 -8.41 1.20 9.70
CA ASN A 48 -7.53 1.04 10.84
C ASN A 48 -7.86 -0.27 11.58
N ALA A 49 -6.88 -0.84 12.23
CA ALA A 49 -7.05 -2.05 13.04
C ALA A 49 -6.09 -2.02 14.23
N THR A 50 -6.46 -2.70 15.30
CA THR A 50 -5.53 -2.98 16.40
C THR A 50 -5.44 -4.49 16.56
N ASP A 51 -4.29 -5.04 16.23
CA ASP A 51 -4.08 -6.45 16.07
C ASP A 51 -3.38 -7.05 17.27
N THR A 52 -3.66 -8.29 17.58
CA THR A 52 -2.91 -9.10 18.54
C THR A 52 -1.98 -10.01 17.77
N LEU A 53 -0.68 -9.77 17.89
CA LEU A 53 0.35 -10.61 17.31
C LEU A 53 0.69 -11.70 18.31
N LEU A 54 0.65 -12.96 17.89
CA LEU A 54 1.02 -14.13 18.68
C LEU A 54 2.26 -14.76 18.04
N LEU A 55 3.40 -14.64 18.70
CA LEU A 55 4.62 -15.29 18.25
C LEU A 55 4.62 -16.72 18.74
N VAL A 56 4.70 -17.67 17.83
CA VAL A 56 4.77 -19.11 18.13
C VAL A 56 6.09 -19.69 17.65
N PRO A 57 6.70 -20.66 18.37
CA PRO A 57 7.92 -21.33 17.89
C PRO A 57 7.69 -22.00 16.53
N HIS A 58 6.53 -22.62 16.38
CA HIS A 58 6.03 -23.26 15.15
C HIS A 58 4.50 -23.16 15.13
N PHE A 59 3.94 -23.02 13.94
CA PHE A 59 2.49 -23.00 13.79
C PHE A 59 1.90 -24.34 14.28
N PRO A 60 0.89 -24.34 15.18
CA PRO A 60 0.32 -25.57 15.71
C PRO A 60 -0.39 -26.38 14.63
N ALA A 61 -0.27 -27.71 14.68
CA ALA A 61 -1.04 -28.57 13.82
C ALA A 61 -2.55 -28.40 14.07
N TYR A 62 -3.36 -28.70 13.04
CA TYR A 62 -4.83 -28.66 13.19
C TYR A 62 -5.28 -29.52 14.37
N ALA A 63 -6.18 -28.98 15.21
CA ALA A 63 -6.62 -29.55 16.47
C ALA A 63 -5.52 -29.80 17.52
N GLY A 64 -4.31 -29.26 17.31
CA GLY A 64 -3.17 -29.37 18.22
C GLY A 64 -3.18 -28.35 19.34
N LYS A 65 -2.15 -28.41 20.19
CA LYS A 65 -1.84 -27.45 21.25
C LYS A 65 -0.39 -27.03 21.11
N GLY A 66 -0.09 -25.77 21.34
CA GLY A 66 1.27 -25.24 21.36
C GLY A 66 1.37 -24.03 22.30
N PRO A 67 2.57 -23.74 22.82
CA PRO A 67 2.82 -22.49 23.52
C PRO A 67 2.92 -21.34 22.53
N PHE A 68 2.63 -20.13 22.96
CA PHE A 68 3.12 -18.92 22.33
C PHE A 68 4.29 -18.34 23.16
N VAL A 69 5.17 -17.61 22.47
CA VAL A 69 6.37 -17.01 23.08
C VAL A 69 6.06 -15.61 23.58
N GLU A 70 5.30 -14.85 22.79
CA GLU A 70 4.99 -13.45 23.08
C GLU A 70 3.63 -13.08 22.50
N GLU A 71 2.93 -12.18 23.22
CA GLU A 71 1.71 -11.52 22.75
C GLU A 71 1.93 -10.02 22.70
N ILE A 72 1.67 -9.41 21.54
CA ILE A 72 1.89 -7.99 21.30
C ILE A 72 0.61 -7.36 20.77
N LEU A 73 0.12 -6.30 21.42
CA LEU A 73 -0.95 -5.47 20.87
C LEU A 73 -0.35 -4.41 19.94
N SER A 74 -0.68 -4.47 18.65
CA SER A 74 -0.07 -3.64 17.61
C SER A 74 -1.10 -2.84 16.83
N PRO A 75 -1.00 -1.51 16.77
CA PRO A 75 -1.82 -0.72 15.87
C PRO A 75 -1.40 -0.95 14.41
N GLY A 76 -2.39 -1.16 13.55
CA GLY A 76 -2.23 -1.47 12.12
C GLY A 76 -3.39 -0.89 11.30
N GLY A 77 -3.68 -1.55 10.17
CA GLY A 77 -4.68 -1.17 9.17
C GLY A 77 -4.06 -0.45 7.98
N GLN A 78 -4.55 -0.75 6.77
CA GLN A 78 -3.96 -0.33 5.50
C GLN A 78 -3.73 1.19 5.44
N VAL A 79 -4.78 1.98 5.40
CA VAL A 79 -4.63 3.45 5.30
C VAL A 79 -3.99 4.05 6.54
N SER A 80 -4.36 3.60 7.73
CA SER A 80 -3.78 4.18 8.94
C SER A 80 -2.27 3.95 9.07
N SER A 81 -1.74 2.80 8.62
CA SER A 81 -0.29 2.54 8.59
C SER A 81 0.42 3.31 7.48
N ALA A 82 -0.21 3.45 6.30
CA ALA A 82 0.29 4.32 5.24
C ALA A 82 0.38 5.79 5.70
N MET A 83 -0.63 6.28 6.43
CA MET A 83 -0.63 7.65 6.97
C MET A 83 0.44 7.85 8.05
N VAL A 84 0.69 6.85 8.92
CA VAL A 84 1.82 6.90 9.87
C VAL A 84 3.15 6.97 9.13
N THR A 85 3.30 6.22 8.04
CA THR A 85 4.51 6.29 7.19
C THR A 85 4.71 7.69 6.62
N CYS A 86 3.66 8.28 6.05
CA CYS A 86 3.69 9.65 5.53
C CYS A 86 4.07 10.68 6.61
N ALA A 87 3.49 10.56 7.81
CA ALA A 87 3.79 11.46 8.92
C ALA A 87 5.25 11.34 9.40
N ARG A 88 5.78 10.12 9.51
CA ARG A 88 7.19 9.88 9.87
C ARG A 88 8.17 10.37 8.80
N LEU A 89 7.74 10.43 7.55
CA LEU A 89 8.50 11.04 6.46
C LEU A 89 8.41 12.57 6.42
N GLY A 90 7.63 13.17 7.34
CA GLY A 90 7.55 14.65 7.53
C GLY A 90 6.40 15.33 6.81
N LEU A 91 5.45 14.60 6.24
CA LEU A 91 4.24 15.18 5.64
C LEU A 91 3.23 15.61 6.71
N ARG A 92 2.45 16.66 6.40
CA ARG A 92 1.27 17.07 7.16
C ARG A 92 0.11 16.15 6.78
N VAL A 93 -0.30 15.28 7.70
CA VAL A 93 -1.23 14.20 7.42
C VAL A 93 -2.56 14.41 8.15
N LYS A 94 -3.64 14.07 7.47
CA LYS A 94 -4.99 13.95 8.02
C LYS A 94 -5.48 12.52 7.84
N TYR A 95 -6.09 11.95 8.87
CA TYR A 95 -6.76 10.65 8.77
C TYR A 95 -8.27 10.82 9.00
N ILE A 96 -9.08 10.20 8.15
CA ILE A 96 -10.53 10.20 8.18
C ILE A 96 -10.98 8.73 8.29
N GLY A 97 -11.80 8.42 9.30
CA GLY A 97 -12.23 7.05 9.50
C GLY A 97 -13.04 6.86 10.77
N THR A 98 -13.28 5.61 11.12
CA THR A 98 -14.06 5.23 12.30
C THR A 98 -13.22 4.35 13.23
N VAL A 99 -13.42 4.52 14.52
CA VAL A 99 -12.84 3.66 15.57
C VAL A 99 -13.94 3.22 16.53
N GLY A 100 -13.74 2.07 17.17
CA GLY A 100 -14.58 1.64 18.29
C GLY A 100 -14.31 2.46 19.55
N ASP A 101 -15.21 2.39 20.52
CA ASP A 101 -15.06 3.01 21.85
C ASP A 101 -14.42 2.06 22.88
N ASP A 102 -13.89 0.94 22.41
CA ASP A 102 -13.16 -0.02 23.22
C ASP A 102 -11.67 0.33 23.37
N GLU A 103 -10.95 -0.48 24.17
CA GLU A 103 -9.49 -0.34 24.37
C GLU A 103 -8.69 -0.35 23.07
N ARG A 104 -9.09 -1.18 22.09
CA ARG A 104 -8.41 -1.29 20.80
C ARG A 104 -8.57 -0.01 19.98
N GLY A 105 -9.76 0.62 20.01
CA GLY A 105 -9.98 1.93 19.40
C GLY A 105 -9.15 3.03 20.05
N ARG A 106 -9.03 3.03 21.38
CA ARG A 106 -8.18 3.96 22.13
C ARG A 106 -6.71 3.83 21.73
N VAL A 107 -6.17 2.60 21.71
CA VAL A 107 -4.78 2.33 21.28
C VAL A 107 -4.54 2.86 19.87
N GLN A 108 -5.49 2.66 18.95
CA GLN A 108 -5.37 3.15 17.58
C GLN A 108 -5.30 4.68 17.51
N VAL A 109 -6.21 5.39 18.21
CA VAL A 109 -6.24 6.85 18.25
C VAL A 109 -4.96 7.41 18.85
N GLU A 110 -4.52 6.87 20.00
CA GLU A 110 -3.28 7.28 20.66
C GLU A 110 -2.05 7.09 19.76
N SER A 111 -1.97 5.94 19.05
CA SER A 111 -0.88 5.66 18.11
C SER A 111 -0.84 6.66 16.94
N LEU A 112 -1.98 7.03 16.38
CA LEU A 112 -2.06 8.02 15.31
C LEU A 112 -1.71 9.43 15.82
N ALA A 113 -2.29 9.82 16.96
CA ALA A 113 -2.03 11.13 17.58
C ALA A 113 -0.56 11.34 17.93
N ALA A 114 0.12 10.29 18.40
CA ALA A 114 1.55 10.33 18.74
C ALA A 114 2.46 10.67 17.55
N THR A 115 1.98 10.50 16.31
CA THR A 115 2.71 10.87 15.08
C THR A 115 2.36 12.26 14.56
N GLY A 116 1.47 12.99 15.24
CA GLY A 116 1.03 14.33 14.81
C GLY A 116 -0.01 14.33 13.68
N ILE A 117 -0.61 13.20 13.39
CA ILE A 117 -1.70 13.07 12.40
C ILE A 117 -2.93 13.82 12.90
N ASN A 118 -3.54 14.64 12.05
CA ASN A 118 -4.80 15.30 12.36
C ASN A 118 -5.94 14.26 12.36
N LEU A 119 -6.70 14.21 13.45
CA LEU A 119 -7.77 13.26 13.72
C LEU A 119 -9.15 13.94 13.89
N ASP A 120 -9.30 15.21 13.48
CA ASP A 120 -10.56 15.96 13.66
C ASP A 120 -11.77 15.29 13.01
N ASP A 121 -11.55 14.45 11.98
CA ASP A 121 -12.60 13.72 11.25
C ASP A 121 -12.60 12.21 11.56
N VAL A 122 -12.01 11.81 12.67
CA VAL A 122 -12.14 10.44 13.18
C VAL A 122 -13.38 10.34 14.05
N GLN A 123 -14.24 9.40 13.69
CA GLN A 123 -15.51 9.19 14.41
C GLN A 123 -15.40 8.00 15.36
N VAL A 124 -15.69 8.22 16.64
CA VAL A 124 -15.78 7.14 17.64
C VAL A 124 -17.19 6.57 17.65
N ARG A 125 -17.32 5.29 17.31
CA ARG A 125 -18.60 4.57 17.28
C ARG A 125 -18.91 4.00 18.67
N GLN A 126 -19.89 4.58 19.34
CA GLN A 126 -20.30 4.16 20.69
C GLN A 126 -20.90 2.75 20.70
N GLY A 127 -20.51 1.93 21.68
CA GLY A 127 -20.94 0.53 21.81
C GLY A 127 -20.41 -0.38 20.70
N CYS A 128 -19.37 0.03 19.98
CA CYS A 128 -18.79 -0.70 18.88
C CYS A 128 -17.34 -1.09 19.19
N ALA A 129 -17.01 -2.37 19.03
CA ALA A 129 -15.63 -2.80 19.12
C ALA A 129 -14.83 -2.34 17.89
N ASN A 130 -13.55 -1.99 18.09
CA ASN A 130 -12.66 -1.66 16.97
C ASN A 130 -12.39 -2.88 16.09
N GLN A 131 -11.99 -2.62 14.84
CA GLN A 131 -11.47 -3.69 13.98
C GLN A 131 -10.21 -4.28 14.59
N SER A 132 -10.07 -5.59 14.49
CA SER A 132 -8.92 -6.31 15.05
C SER A 132 -8.62 -7.57 14.26
N ALA A 133 -7.36 -8.01 14.36
CA ALA A 133 -6.97 -9.33 13.95
C ALA A 133 -6.20 -10.04 15.08
N TYR A 134 -6.21 -11.37 15.02
CA TYR A 134 -5.21 -12.22 15.65
C TYR A 134 -4.28 -12.71 14.56
N ILE A 135 -3.00 -12.37 14.70
CA ILE A 135 -1.97 -12.69 13.71
C ILE A 135 -0.99 -13.66 14.37
N VAL A 136 -1.03 -14.90 13.93
CA VAL A 136 -0.09 -15.93 14.42
C VAL A 136 1.13 -15.92 13.52
N ILE A 137 2.30 -15.66 14.11
CA ILE A 137 3.59 -15.55 13.42
C ILE A 137 4.45 -16.75 13.82
N ASP A 138 4.82 -17.57 12.85
CA ASP A 138 5.75 -18.70 13.02
C ASP A 138 7.19 -18.17 12.99
N GLN A 139 7.87 -18.24 14.15
CA GLN A 139 9.26 -17.73 14.27
C GLN A 139 10.27 -18.52 13.44
N SER A 140 9.96 -19.76 13.09
CA SER A 140 10.88 -20.61 12.31
C SER A 140 10.89 -20.28 10.83
N THR A 141 9.79 -19.75 10.30
CA THR A 141 9.60 -19.46 8.87
C THR A 141 9.38 -17.97 8.59
N GLY A 142 8.93 -17.20 9.59
CA GLY A 142 8.47 -15.82 9.41
C GLY A 142 7.09 -15.71 8.73
N GLU A 143 6.44 -16.84 8.45
CA GLU A 143 5.10 -16.85 7.85
C GLU A 143 4.03 -16.53 8.89
N ARG A 144 2.90 -15.99 8.42
CA ARG A 144 1.80 -15.60 9.29
C ARG A 144 0.44 -16.08 8.79
N THR A 145 -0.45 -16.29 9.76
CA THR A 145 -1.88 -16.52 9.52
C THR A 145 -2.69 -15.43 10.20
N VAL A 146 -3.62 -14.82 9.48
CA VAL A 146 -4.42 -13.68 9.94
C VAL A 146 -5.88 -14.11 10.10
N LEU A 147 -6.42 -13.91 11.31
CA LEU A 147 -7.84 -14.09 11.64
C LEU A 147 -8.40 -12.71 12.02
N TRP A 148 -9.18 -12.11 11.15
CA TRP A 148 -9.66 -10.74 11.36
C TRP A 148 -11.16 -10.65 11.57
N ARG A 149 -11.58 -9.57 12.25
CA ARG A 149 -12.97 -9.20 12.45
C ARG A 149 -13.14 -7.69 12.31
N ARG A 150 -14.09 -7.27 11.45
CA ARG A 150 -14.56 -5.88 11.36
C ARG A 150 -16.05 -5.82 11.70
N PRO A 151 -16.45 -5.20 12.82
CA PRO A 151 -17.85 -4.99 13.16
C PRO A 151 -18.53 -4.06 12.16
N GLY A 152 -19.79 -4.36 11.80
CA GLY A 152 -20.54 -3.55 10.84
C GLY A 152 -20.86 -2.13 11.33
N CYS A 153 -20.84 -1.90 12.65
CA CYS A 153 -21.01 -0.58 13.26
C CYS A 153 -19.84 0.39 13.00
N LEU A 154 -18.68 -0.12 12.58
CA LEU A 154 -17.53 0.69 12.15
C LEU A 154 -17.66 1.24 10.73
N ARG A 155 -18.73 0.91 10.02
CA ARG A 155 -18.93 1.41 8.66
C ARG A 155 -18.95 2.94 8.66
N LEU A 156 -18.17 3.54 7.78
CA LEU A 156 -18.23 4.95 7.45
C LEU A 156 -19.25 5.12 6.31
N ASP A 157 -20.28 5.94 6.53
CA ASP A 157 -21.32 6.16 5.53
C ASP A 157 -20.90 7.24 4.53
N PRO A 158 -21.26 7.13 3.23
CA PRO A 158 -20.97 8.18 2.26
C PRO A 158 -21.46 9.57 2.66
N HIS A 159 -22.56 9.67 3.37
CA HIS A 159 -23.12 10.97 3.83
C HIS A 159 -22.25 11.67 4.88
N GLU A 160 -21.38 10.95 5.55
CA GLU A 160 -20.45 11.49 6.55
C GLU A 160 -19.21 12.15 5.92
N ILE A 161 -19.02 12.02 4.60
CA ILE A 161 -17.91 12.66 3.87
C ILE A 161 -18.37 13.99 3.29
N THR A 162 -17.71 15.07 3.70
CA THR A 162 -17.92 16.41 3.14
C THR A 162 -16.77 16.81 2.19
N PRO A 163 -17.01 17.73 1.25
CA PRO A 163 -15.94 18.22 0.38
C PRO A 163 -14.76 18.80 1.14
N GLU A 164 -15.00 19.50 2.26
CA GLU A 164 -13.96 20.17 3.06
C GLU A 164 -12.98 19.18 3.69
N MET A 165 -13.45 17.96 4.03
CA MET A 165 -12.60 16.89 4.56
C MET A 165 -11.53 16.47 3.55
N ILE A 166 -11.84 16.57 2.26
CA ILE A 166 -10.98 16.11 1.15
C ILE A 166 -10.16 17.25 0.56
N THR A 167 -10.81 18.40 0.29
CA THR A 167 -10.19 19.50 -0.45
C THR A 167 -9.16 20.29 0.34
N CYS A 168 -9.00 19.98 1.63
CA CYS A 168 -7.95 20.53 2.47
C CYS A 168 -6.57 19.88 2.29
N ALA A 169 -6.47 18.82 1.47
CA ALA A 169 -5.23 18.08 1.21
C ALA A 169 -4.78 18.20 -0.25
N ARG A 170 -3.50 17.94 -0.50
CA ARG A 170 -2.91 17.90 -1.86
C ARG A 170 -3.09 16.57 -2.55
N MET A 171 -3.32 15.49 -1.79
CA MET A 171 -3.49 14.12 -2.26
C MET A 171 -4.49 13.40 -1.38
N LEU A 172 -5.25 12.48 -1.95
CA LEU A 172 -6.12 11.53 -1.23
C LEU A 172 -5.56 10.12 -1.37
N HIS A 173 -5.41 9.41 -0.25
CA HIS A 173 -5.09 7.98 -0.22
C HIS A 173 -6.27 7.19 0.35
N ILE A 174 -6.66 6.11 -0.33
CA ILE A 174 -7.81 5.26 0.05
C ILE A 174 -7.46 3.78 -0.06
N ASP A 175 -8.30 2.94 0.56
CA ASP A 175 -8.32 1.48 0.35
C ASP A 175 -9.64 1.01 -0.29
N GLY A 176 -9.89 -0.31 -0.29
CA GLY A 176 -11.11 -0.90 -0.82
C GLY A 176 -12.28 -0.95 0.17
N HIS A 177 -12.07 -0.64 1.46
CA HIS A 177 -13.09 -0.75 2.50
C HIS A 177 -14.10 0.39 2.42
N ASP A 178 -15.35 0.10 2.86
CA ASP A 178 -16.46 1.05 2.75
C ASP A 178 -16.57 1.66 1.34
N THR A 179 -16.57 0.79 0.33
CA THR A 179 -16.42 1.11 -1.10
C THR A 179 -17.28 2.30 -1.57
N ALA A 180 -18.53 2.40 -1.10
CA ALA A 180 -19.41 3.52 -1.47
C ALA A 180 -18.88 4.85 -0.93
N THR A 181 -18.26 4.84 0.24
CA THR A 181 -17.70 6.03 0.91
C THR A 181 -16.42 6.49 0.23
N VAL A 182 -15.51 5.55 -0.04
CA VAL A 182 -14.26 5.88 -0.75
C VAL A 182 -14.53 6.30 -2.20
N ALA A 183 -15.55 5.74 -2.87
CA ALA A 183 -15.99 6.19 -4.19
C ALA A 183 -16.48 7.65 -4.17
N ARG A 184 -17.26 8.05 -3.16
CA ARG A 184 -17.67 9.44 -2.97
C ARG A 184 -16.47 10.34 -2.71
N ALA A 185 -15.55 9.95 -1.82
CA ALA A 185 -14.35 10.73 -1.52
C ALA A 185 -13.46 10.90 -2.75
N ALA A 186 -13.21 9.83 -3.51
CA ALA A 186 -12.45 9.87 -4.74
C ALA A 186 -13.11 10.76 -5.80
N SER A 187 -14.45 10.73 -5.93
CA SER A 187 -15.18 11.62 -6.82
C SER A 187 -15.02 13.10 -6.44
N ILE A 188 -15.08 13.43 -5.14
CA ILE A 188 -14.83 14.79 -4.64
C ILE A 188 -13.39 15.23 -4.97
N ALA A 189 -12.40 14.38 -4.70
CA ALA A 189 -11.00 14.64 -5.01
C ALA A 189 -10.79 14.90 -6.51
N ARG A 190 -11.34 14.03 -7.37
CA ARG A 190 -11.27 14.18 -8.83
C ARG A 190 -11.85 15.51 -9.32
N GLN A 191 -13.02 15.90 -8.81
CA GLN A 191 -13.67 17.18 -9.16
C GLN A 191 -12.84 18.38 -8.71
N ALA A 192 -12.09 18.26 -7.63
CA ALA A 192 -11.19 19.29 -7.12
C ALA A 192 -9.79 19.26 -7.73
N GLY A 193 -9.49 18.34 -8.66
CA GLY A 193 -8.16 18.18 -9.26
C GLY A 193 -7.12 17.60 -8.28
N ILE A 194 -7.57 16.94 -7.22
CA ILE A 194 -6.70 16.30 -6.22
C ILE A 194 -6.44 14.86 -6.65
N PRO A 195 -5.18 14.43 -6.83
CA PRO A 195 -4.87 13.08 -7.23
C PRO A 195 -5.22 12.06 -6.14
N VAL A 196 -5.70 10.90 -6.59
CA VAL A 196 -6.13 9.79 -5.75
C VAL A 196 -5.18 8.61 -5.91
N THR A 197 -4.66 8.10 -4.78
CA THR A 197 -3.90 6.85 -4.69
C THR A 197 -4.72 5.78 -3.99
N VAL A 198 -4.54 4.53 -4.41
CA VAL A 198 -5.29 3.40 -3.85
C VAL A 198 -4.37 2.26 -3.47
N ASP A 199 -4.62 1.70 -2.28
CA ASP A 199 -4.15 0.39 -1.83
C ASP A 199 -5.34 -0.58 -1.85
N VAL A 200 -5.28 -1.62 -2.68
CA VAL A 200 -6.33 -2.64 -2.74
C VAL A 200 -5.75 -4.04 -2.86
N ASP A 201 -6.19 -4.91 -1.97
CA ASP A 201 -5.70 -6.29 -1.82
C ASP A 201 -6.63 -7.33 -2.45
N THR A 202 -7.92 -7.03 -2.57
CA THR A 202 -8.92 -7.94 -3.11
C THR A 202 -10.00 -7.18 -3.88
N VAL A 203 -10.82 -7.92 -4.65
CA VAL A 203 -11.95 -7.36 -5.39
C VAL A 203 -13.12 -7.09 -4.44
N TYR A 204 -13.36 -5.81 -4.13
CA TYR A 204 -14.50 -5.38 -3.32
C TYR A 204 -15.72 -5.12 -4.18
N HIS A 205 -16.89 -5.49 -3.68
CA HIS A 205 -18.16 -5.19 -4.35
C HIS A 205 -18.37 -3.68 -4.50
N GLY A 206 -18.66 -3.23 -5.71
CA GLY A 206 -18.89 -1.80 -6.00
C GLY A 206 -17.61 -1.03 -6.32
N PHE A 207 -16.44 -1.68 -6.36
CA PHE A 207 -15.16 -1.02 -6.58
C PHE A 207 -15.02 -0.43 -7.99
N GLU A 208 -15.85 -0.87 -8.94
CA GLU A 208 -15.99 -0.27 -10.28
C GLU A 208 -16.39 1.22 -10.25
N LYS A 209 -16.95 1.71 -9.12
CA LYS A 209 -17.27 3.12 -8.91
C LYS A 209 -16.09 3.94 -8.38
N VAL A 210 -15.07 3.29 -7.86
CA VAL A 210 -13.85 3.92 -7.33
C VAL A 210 -12.84 4.19 -8.45
N LEU A 211 -12.57 3.16 -9.26
CA LEU A 211 -11.50 3.15 -10.27
C LEU A 211 -11.52 4.34 -11.26
N PRO A 212 -12.69 4.84 -11.75
CA PRO A 212 -12.73 6.01 -12.65
C PRO A 212 -12.17 7.30 -12.05
N ASN A 213 -12.00 7.35 -10.71
CA ASN A 213 -11.50 8.52 -9.99
C ASN A 213 -10.07 8.35 -9.46
N VAL A 214 -9.39 7.25 -9.80
CA VAL A 214 -8.05 6.91 -9.33
C VAL A 214 -7.00 7.36 -10.32
N ASP A 215 -5.94 8.01 -9.83
CA ASP A 215 -4.77 8.38 -10.62
C ASP A 215 -3.63 7.36 -10.50
N TYR A 216 -3.43 6.81 -9.31
CA TYR A 216 -2.35 5.85 -9.00
C TYR A 216 -2.94 4.63 -8.31
N LEU A 217 -3.05 3.54 -9.04
CA LEU A 217 -3.50 2.25 -8.52
C LEU A 217 -2.28 1.36 -8.29
N ILE A 218 -2.06 0.93 -7.06
CA ILE A 218 -1.13 -0.15 -6.76
C ILE A 218 -1.90 -1.18 -5.93
N THR A 219 -1.83 -2.44 -6.33
CA THR A 219 -2.65 -3.52 -5.78
C THR A 219 -1.79 -4.64 -5.21
N SER A 220 -2.42 -5.63 -4.56
CA SER A 220 -1.79 -6.94 -4.41
C SER A 220 -1.60 -7.61 -5.77
N SER A 221 -0.72 -8.62 -5.84
CA SER A 221 -0.40 -9.32 -7.09
C SER A 221 -1.59 -10.05 -7.73
N GLU A 222 -2.57 -10.44 -6.93
CA GLU A 222 -3.74 -11.21 -7.40
C GLU A 222 -4.88 -10.31 -7.90
N PHE A 223 -4.93 -9.06 -7.48
CA PHE A 223 -6.05 -8.18 -7.81
C PHE A 223 -6.22 -7.99 -9.34
N PRO A 224 -5.18 -7.66 -10.14
CA PRO A 224 -5.36 -7.37 -11.55
C PRO A 224 -5.97 -8.55 -12.32
N THR A 225 -5.48 -9.76 -12.07
CA THR A 225 -5.98 -10.98 -12.72
C THR A 225 -7.39 -11.34 -12.27
N ASN A 226 -7.71 -11.15 -10.99
CA ASN A 226 -9.04 -11.37 -10.44
C ASN A 226 -10.06 -10.33 -10.93
N TRP A 227 -9.62 -9.08 -11.15
CA TRP A 227 -10.47 -8.00 -11.64
C TRP A 227 -10.84 -8.18 -13.12
N THR A 228 -9.85 -8.47 -13.95
CA THR A 228 -10.01 -8.55 -15.41
C THR A 228 -10.36 -9.93 -15.92
N ALA A 229 -10.22 -10.98 -15.09
CA ALA A 229 -10.23 -12.38 -15.50
C ALA A 229 -9.13 -12.74 -16.55
N GLU A 230 -8.15 -11.84 -16.77
CA GLU A 230 -6.97 -12.09 -17.58
C GLU A 230 -5.89 -12.79 -16.75
N ARG A 231 -5.30 -13.87 -17.26
CA ARG A 231 -4.31 -14.68 -16.52
C ARG A 231 -2.92 -14.06 -16.51
N ASP A 232 -2.59 -13.34 -17.57
CA ASP A 232 -1.33 -12.61 -17.67
C ASP A 232 -1.41 -11.31 -16.85
N PRO A 233 -0.65 -11.16 -15.76
CA PRO A 233 -0.70 -9.97 -14.90
C PRO A 233 -0.26 -8.69 -15.62
N PHE A 234 0.62 -8.79 -16.62
CA PHE A 234 1.02 -7.64 -17.45
C PHE A 234 -0.15 -7.15 -18.30
N LYS A 235 -0.83 -8.09 -18.96
CA LYS A 235 -2.01 -7.77 -19.77
C LYS A 235 -3.17 -7.28 -18.91
N ALA A 236 -3.35 -7.85 -17.71
CA ALA A 236 -4.36 -7.41 -16.76
C ALA A 236 -4.14 -5.96 -16.32
N LEU A 237 -2.90 -5.56 -15.99
CA LEU A 237 -2.56 -4.17 -15.66
C LEU A 237 -2.78 -3.22 -16.84
N GLU A 238 -2.45 -3.65 -18.06
CA GLU A 238 -2.69 -2.89 -19.28
C GLU A 238 -4.19 -2.62 -19.47
N LEU A 239 -5.02 -3.65 -19.39
CA LEU A 239 -6.47 -3.53 -19.51
C LEU A 239 -7.06 -2.56 -18.47
N ILE A 240 -6.65 -2.68 -17.21
CA ILE A 240 -7.11 -1.76 -16.16
C ILE A 240 -6.70 -0.32 -16.47
N GLN A 241 -5.44 -0.08 -16.82
CA GLN A 241 -4.95 1.27 -17.08
C GLN A 241 -5.67 1.89 -18.29
N GLU A 242 -5.90 1.12 -19.36
CA GLU A 242 -6.58 1.60 -20.57
C GLU A 242 -8.07 1.86 -20.33
N GLU A 243 -8.74 0.98 -19.58
CA GLU A 243 -10.17 1.14 -19.28
C GLU A 243 -10.46 2.38 -18.45
N TYR A 244 -9.65 2.65 -17.41
CA TYR A 244 -9.92 3.74 -16.46
C TYR A 244 -9.09 5.01 -16.72
N GLY A 245 -8.12 4.97 -17.62
CA GLY A 245 -7.30 6.13 -18.00
C GLY A 245 -6.45 6.69 -16.85
N MET A 246 -6.06 5.85 -15.91
CA MET A 246 -5.23 6.24 -14.76
C MET A 246 -3.77 6.46 -15.17
N ARG A 247 -3.07 7.32 -14.44
CA ARG A 247 -1.65 7.66 -14.71
C ARG A 247 -0.74 6.45 -14.53
N LEU A 248 -1.02 5.64 -13.50
CA LEU A 248 -0.22 4.47 -13.16
C LEU A 248 -1.12 3.34 -12.65
N ALA A 249 -0.93 2.15 -13.20
CA ALA A 249 -1.50 0.90 -12.68
C ALA A 249 -0.36 -0.06 -12.33
N GLY A 250 -0.39 -0.65 -11.16
CA GLY A 250 0.68 -1.52 -10.70
C GLY A 250 0.27 -2.50 -9.62
N MET A 251 1.24 -3.31 -9.21
CA MET A 251 1.08 -4.29 -8.14
C MET A 251 2.37 -4.46 -7.34
N THR A 252 2.22 -4.75 -6.06
CA THR A 252 3.29 -5.24 -5.21
C THR A 252 3.44 -6.76 -5.39
N LEU A 253 4.66 -7.25 -5.33
CA LEU A 253 5.04 -8.65 -5.58
C LEU A 253 5.70 -9.27 -4.34
N GLY A 254 5.43 -8.73 -3.16
CA GLY A 254 6.01 -9.15 -1.90
C GLY A 254 7.53 -9.13 -1.93
N ALA A 255 8.17 -10.26 -1.67
CA ALA A 255 9.62 -10.38 -1.67
C ALA A 255 10.27 -10.15 -3.05
N HIS A 256 9.49 -10.06 -4.13
CA HIS A 256 9.99 -9.79 -5.48
C HIS A 256 9.97 -8.31 -5.86
N GLY A 257 9.37 -7.43 -5.02
CA GLY A 257 9.36 -5.99 -5.23
C GLY A 257 8.03 -5.46 -5.78
N ALA A 258 8.07 -4.60 -6.80
CA ALA A 258 6.87 -4.00 -7.38
C ALA A 258 7.00 -3.82 -8.89
N LEU A 259 5.87 -3.91 -9.58
CA LEU A 259 5.72 -3.72 -11.02
C LEU A 259 4.61 -2.69 -11.28
N VAL A 260 4.88 -1.71 -12.12
CA VAL A 260 3.87 -0.74 -12.53
C VAL A 260 3.88 -0.52 -14.04
N ARG A 261 2.74 -0.16 -14.60
CA ARG A 261 2.58 0.34 -15.97
C ARG A 261 2.28 1.84 -15.93
N THR A 262 3.04 2.61 -16.67
CA THR A 262 2.86 4.05 -16.86
C THR A 262 3.36 4.43 -18.26
N ASP A 263 2.71 5.38 -18.95
CA ASP A 263 3.04 5.79 -20.32
C ASP A 263 3.20 4.63 -21.32
N GLY A 264 2.39 3.60 -21.18
CA GLY A 264 2.46 2.43 -22.05
C GLY A 264 3.70 1.55 -21.80
N ARG A 265 4.46 1.77 -20.71
CA ARG A 265 5.67 1.03 -20.38
C ARG A 265 5.58 0.41 -18.99
N PHE A 266 6.19 -0.76 -18.84
CA PHE A 266 6.34 -1.39 -17.53
C PHE A 266 7.66 -0.95 -16.87
N VAL A 267 7.57 -0.64 -15.57
CA VAL A 267 8.70 -0.33 -14.70
C VAL A 267 8.68 -1.32 -13.54
N TYR A 268 9.70 -2.13 -13.44
CA TYR A 268 9.88 -3.11 -12.36
C TYR A 268 10.97 -2.65 -11.40
N SER A 269 10.71 -2.72 -10.09
CA SER A 269 11.69 -2.47 -9.02
C SER A 269 11.81 -3.71 -8.15
N PRO A 270 12.96 -4.41 -8.13
CA PRO A 270 13.17 -5.56 -7.25
C PRO A 270 13.26 -5.14 -5.79
N ALA A 271 12.75 -5.98 -4.88
CA ALA A 271 12.86 -5.77 -3.45
C ALA A 271 14.33 -5.83 -2.95
N PHE A 272 14.56 -5.25 -1.78
CA PHE A 272 15.84 -5.37 -1.08
C PHE A 272 15.91 -6.66 -0.26
N VAL A 273 17.13 -7.18 -0.10
CA VAL A 273 17.41 -8.27 0.83
C VAL A 273 17.54 -7.65 2.22
N VAL A 274 16.71 -8.09 3.15
CA VAL A 274 16.72 -7.64 4.55
C VAL A 274 16.58 -8.85 5.47
N ASP A 275 17.01 -8.72 6.72
CA ASP A 275 16.77 -9.70 7.77
C ASP A 275 15.31 -9.57 8.23
N CYS A 276 14.42 -10.29 7.55
CA CYS A 276 12.98 -10.19 7.72
C CYS A 276 12.55 -10.89 9.02
N VAL A 277 11.89 -10.14 9.91
CA VAL A 277 11.32 -10.61 11.18
C VAL A 277 9.81 -10.78 11.05
N ASP A 278 9.12 -9.79 10.44
CA ASP A 278 7.67 -9.78 10.26
C ASP A 278 7.29 -8.99 9.02
N THR A 279 6.47 -9.56 8.14
CA THR A 279 6.01 -8.89 6.91
C THR A 279 4.71 -8.12 7.10
N THR A 280 4.17 -8.06 8.31
CA THR A 280 2.94 -7.32 8.60
C THR A 280 3.12 -5.83 8.28
N GLY A 281 2.18 -5.25 7.54
CA GLY A 281 2.20 -3.83 7.17
C GLY A 281 3.23 -3.43 6.10
N ALA A 282 3.97 -4.38 5.51
CA ALA A 282 4.95 -4.05 4.45
C ALA A 282 4.28 -3.37 3.25
N GLY A 283 3.09 -3.83 2.84
CA GLY A 283 2.27 -3.20 1.80
C GLY A 283 1.85 -1.79 2.18
N ASP A 284 1.31 -1.62 3.38
CA ASP A 284 0.84 -0.33 3.88
C ASP A 284 1.98 0.71 3.90
N VAL A 285 3.16 0.29 4.37
CA VAL A 285 4.37 1.14 4.40
C VAL A 285 4.85 1.45 2.99
N PHE A 286 4.79 0.48 2.06
CA PHE A 286 5.07 0.71 0.65
C PHE A 286 4.16 1.80 0.08
N HIS A 287 2.85 1.73 0.33
CA HIS A 287 1.87 2.70 -0.14
C HIS A 287 2.09 4.09 0.47
N GLY A 288 2.34 4.18 1.76
CA GLY A 288 2.68 5.46 2.41
C GLY A 288 3.95 6.08 1.85
N ALA A 289 4.99 5.29 1.62
CA ALA A 289 6.24 5.73 1.01
C ALA A 289 6.05 6.15 -0.47
N PHE A 290 5.19 5.45 -1.21
CA PHE A 290 4.83 5.81 -2.58
C PHE A 290 4.09 7.15 -2.64
N CYS A 291 3.12 7.37 -1.74
CA CYS A 291 2.44 8.67 -1.62
C CYS A 291 3.43 9.80 -1.35
N TYR A 292 4.36 9.58 -0.42
CA TYR A 292 5.44 10.54 -0.15
C TYR A 292 6.28 10.81 -1.40
N ALA A 293 6.71 9.76 -2.10
CA ALA A 293 7.55 9.89 -3.30
C ALA A 293 6.83 10.66 -4.44
N VAL A 294 5.53 10.43 -4.63
CA VAL A 294 4.70 11.18 -5.58
C VAL A 294 4.63 12.66 -5.20
N LEU A 295 4.39 12.98 -3.93
CA LEU A 295 4.31 14.35 -3.42
C LEU A 295 5.64 15.11 -3.50
N GLU A 296 6.76 14.39 -3.40
CA GLU A 296 8.12 14.93 -3.58
C GLU A 296 8.55 15.01 -5.06
N GLY A 297 7.71 14.54 -6.00
CA GLY A 297 8.03 14.58 -7.42
C GLY A 297 9.14 13.63 -7.86
N MET A 298 9.32 12.50 -7.17
CA MET A 298 10.31 11.50 -7.56
C MET A 298 9.95 10.86 -8.90
N ALA A 299 10.96 10.49 -9.69
CA ALA A 299 10.74 9.67 -10.88
C ALA A 299 10.15 8.31 -10.51
N VAL A 300 9.33 7.70 -11.39
CA VAL A 300 8.61 6.44 -11.09
C VAL A 300 9.54 5.36 -10.56
N ARG A 301 10.69 5.15 -11.19
CA ARG A 301 11.66 4.15 -10.73
C ARG A 301 12.20 4.45 -9.34
N GLU A 302 12.56 5.70 -9.06
CA GLU A 302 13.04 6.13 -7.75
C GLU A 302 11.94 5.97 -6.68
N ALA A 303 10.69 6.31 -7.02
CA ALA A 303 9.54 6.15 -6.13
C ALA A 303 9.33 4.69 -5.74
N LEU A 304 9.39 3.76 -6.71
CA LEU A 304 9.28 2.32 -6.43
C LEU A 304 10.47 1.82 -5.60
N ASP A 305 11.68 2.25 -5.93
CA ASP A 305 12.89 1.86 -5.19
C ASP A 305 12.83 2.35 -3.73
N PHE A 306 12.36 3.58 -3.52
CA PHE A 306 12.17 4.16 -2.19
C PHE A 306 11.07 3.41 -1.40
N SER A 307 9.94 3.12 -2.03
CA SER A 307 8.84 2.37 -1.42
C SER A 307 9.25 0.95 -1.03
N ASN A 308 10.00 0.25 -1.91
CA ASN A 308 10.55 -1.07 -1.61
C ASN A 308 11.57 -1.02 -0.46
N ALA A 309 12.38 0.05 -0.36
CA ALA A 309 13.33 0.22 0.74
C ALA A 309 12.60 0.42 2.07
N MET A 310 11.59 1.30 2.11
CA MET A 310 10.79 1.54 3.31
C MET A 310 10.04 0.29 3.76
N ALA A 311 9.41 -0.43 2.82
CA ALA A 311 8.72 -1.70 3.10
C ALA A 311 9.69 -2.77 3.62
N GLY A 312 10.87 -2.89 3.02
CA GLY A 312 11.91 -3.82 3.46
C GLY A 312 12.41 -3.50 4.88
N LEU A 313 12.67 -2.22 5.17
CA LEU A 313 13.05 -1.78 6.52
C LEU A 313 11.94 -2.06 7.54
N ASN A 314 10.67 -1.88 7.18
CA ASN A 314 9.57 -2.22 8.08
C ASN A 314 9.58 -3.72 8.43
N CYS A 315 9.94 -4.59 7.51
CA CYS A 315 10.02 -6.03 7.76
C CYS A 315 11.10 -6.45 8.75
N THR A 316 12.02 -5.56 9.16
CA THR A 316 13.09 -5.88 10.13
C THR A 316 12.65 -5.81 11.59
N ALA A 317 11.39 -5.44 11.86
CA ALA A 317 10.82 -5.38 13.20
C ALA A 317 9.40 -5.94 13.22
N ILE A 318 8.91 -6.27 14.43
CA ILE A 318 7.58 -6.85 14.64
C ILE A 318 6.49 -5.76 14.54
N GLY A 319 5.37 -6.09 13.92
CA GLY A 319 4.17 -5.27 13.82
C GLY A 319 4.11 -4.37 12.58
N ALA A 320 2.89 -3.97 12.24
CA ALA A 320 2.61 -3.25 11.00
C ALA A 320 3.38 -1.93 10.83
N ARG A 321 3.86 -1.33 11.92
CA ARG A 321 4.54 -0.03 11.96
C ARG A 321 5.87 -0.08 12.71
N GLY A 322 6.32 -1.29 13.13
CA GLY A 322 7.45 -1.46 14.04
C GLY A 322 8.78 -1.04 13.42
N GLY A 323 8.98 -1.28 12.15
CA GLY A 323 10.22 -1.02 11.42
C GLY A 323 10.20 0.19 10.50
N ILE A 324 9.18 1.07 10.55
CA ILE A 324 9.15 2.29 9.74
C ILE A 324 10.35 3.17 10.15
N GLN A 325 11.30 3.33 9.25
CA GLN A 325 12.53 4.06 9.45
C GLN A 325 12.49 5.48 8.83
N SER A 326 13.58 6.21 8.98
CA SER A 326 13.74 7.54 8.39
C SER A 326 13.98 7.47 6.87
N ARG A 327 13.74 8.60 6.22
CA ARG A 327 14.08 8.82 4.82
C ARG A 327 15.56 8.56 4.51
N GLU A 328 16.44 8.93 5.44
CA GLU A 328 17.89 8.77 5.33
C GLU A 328 18.30 7.29 5.32
N GLU A 329 17.68 6.47 6.16
CA GLU A 329 17.91 5.02 6.21
C GLU A 329 17.39 4.32 4.95
N ALA A 330 16.22 4.71 4.45
CA ALA A 330 15.69 4.20 3.17
C ALA A 330 16.65 4.54 2.01
N ARG A 331 17.13 5.79 1.93
CA ARG A 331 18.11 6.19 0.91
C ARG A 331 19.46 5.49 1.07
N ALA A 332 19.88 5.19 2.30
CA ALA A 332 21.09 4.40 2.54
C ALA A 332 20.91 2.97 1.99
N LEU A 333 19.77 2.33 2.27
CA LEU A 333 19.46 1.01 1.73
C LEU A 333 19.39 1.02 0.19
N MET A 334 18.80 2.07 -0.42
CA MET A 334 18.79 2.22 -1.89
C MET A 334 20.17 2.29 -2.50
N ARG A 335 21.15 2.95 -1.83
CA ARG A 335 22.52 3.11 -2.35
C ARG A 335 23.41 1.87 -2.21
N SER A 336 23.25 1.13 -1.14
CA SER A 336 24.17 0.05 -0.74
C SER A 336 23.53 -1.30 -0.52
N GLY A 337 22.20 -1.37 -0.50
CA GLY A 337 21.47 -2.60 -0.23
C GLY A 337 21.52 -3.58 -1.39
N GLN A 338 21.63 -4.85 -1.06
CA GLN A 338 21.53 -5.93 -2.04
C GLN A 338 20.08 -6.05 -2.51
N ARG A 339 19.89 -6.17 -3.83
CA ARG A 339 18.58 -6.42 -4.45
C ARG A 339 18.35 -7.91 -4.65
N ARG A 340 17.11 -8.34 -4.57
CA ARG A 340 16.75 -9.70 -4.97
C ARG A 340 16.89 -9.88 -6.47
N SER A 341 17.19 -11.12 -6.89
CA SER A 341 17.40 -11.43 -8.30
C SER A 341 16.07 -11.36 -9.06
N HIS A 342 16.07 -10.66 -10.19
CA HIS A 342 14.98 -10.62 -11.15
C HIS A 342 14.60 -12.03 -11.69
N ARG A 343 15.57 -12.95 -11.78
CA ARG A 343 15.33 -14.32 -12.28
C ARG A 343 14.30 -15.08 -11.45
N ASP A 344 14.21 -14.78 -10.15
CA ASP A 344 13.26 -15.45 -9.24
C ASP A 344 11.81 -15.09 -9.54
N PHE A 345 11.55 -13.93 -10.14
CA PHE A 345 10.22 -13.51 -10.57
C PHE A 345 9.80 -14.17 -11.90
N VAL A 346 10.69 -14.20 -12.88
CA VAL A 346 10.41 -14.74 -14.21
C VAL A 346 10.15 -16.27 -14.16
N MET A 347 10.87 -17.01 -13.30
CA MET A 347 10.70 -18.46 -13.19
C MET A 347 9.33 -18.87 -12.62
N ARG A 348 8.76 -18.11 -11.69
CA ARG A 348 7.44 -18.44 -11.09
C ARG A 348 6.26 -18.08 -11.99
N SER A 349 6.38 -17.06 -12.82
CA SER A 349 5.34 -16.72 -13.80
C SER A 349 5.23 -17.72 -14.97
N GLN A 350 6.21 -18.63 -15.11
CA GLN A 350 6.18 -19.73 -16.10
C GLN A 350 5.66 -21.06 -15.53
N GLU A 351 5.57 -21.17 -14.19
CA GLU A 351 5.10 -22.39 -13.50
C GLU A 351 3.62 -22.30 -13.05
N ALA A 352 2.99 -21.14 -13.16
CA ALA A 352 1.59 -20.87 -12.83
C ALA A 352 0.69 -20.82 -14.09
#